data_ed1f17aa72a1d6c32f8d0186f11cabff
#
_entry.id   ed1f17aa72a1d6c32f8d0186f11cabff
#
_cell.length_a   1.000
_cell.length_b   1.000
_cell.length_c   1.000
_cell.angle_alpha   90.00
_cell.angle_beta   90.00
_cell.angle_gamma   90.00
#
_symmetry.space_group_name_H-M   'P 1'
#
loop_
_entity.id
_entity.type
_entity.pdbx_description
1 polymer ?
#
loop_
_entity_poly.entity_id
_entity_poly.type
_entity_poly.pdbx_seq_one_letter_code
_entity_poly.pdbx_strand_id
1 'polypeptide(L)'
;SLHGVAYEALPGFGLKFEAYVAKTIAEYVLDNESRGRVWLAELGGRLIGCTAVALRSRRAAQLRWVLVDHSARGKGLGRQLVEAAIRYASNSGASLIYLETTDGLPESQALYEKLGFELVSSKSQELWDGVRPLILMEKHLV
;
A
#
# COMPACT_ATOMS: atom_id res chain seq x y z
N SER A 1 -2.79 2.52 6.34
CA SER A 1 -1.40 2.27 6.68
C SER A 1 -0.78 1.33 5.67
N LEU A 2 0.47 1.52 5.42
CA LEU A 2 1.15 0.82 4.42
C LEU A 2 2.10 -0.17 5.02
N HIS A 3 2.01 -1.40 4.59
CA HIS A 3 2.92 -2.41 5.07
C HIS A 3 3.60 -3.06 3.89
N GLY A 4 4.88 -2.85 3.76
CA GLY A 4 5.68 -3.80 3.02
C GLY A 4 5.86 -4.99 3.94
N VAL A 5 4.85 -5.80 4.08
CA VAL A 5 4.93 -6.90 5.02
C VAL A 5 5.72 -8.04 4.41
N ALA A 6 6.84 -8.34 5.03
CA ALA A 6 7.54 -9.54 4.73
C ALA A 6 7.11 -10.58 5.75
N TYR A 7 6.54 -11.62 5.28
CA TYR A 7 6.39 -12.80 6.10
C TYR A 7 7.67 -13.59 6.05
N GLU A 8 8.14 -14.00 7.20
CA GLU A 8 9.25 -14.91 7.26
C GLU A 8 8.85 -16.27 6.69
N ALA A 9 9.80 -16.97 6.15
CA ALA A 9 9.54 -18.24 5.51
C ALA A 9 9.15 -19.30 6.54
N LEU A 10 7.88 -19.54 6.63
CA LEU A 10 7.33 -20.63 7.42
C LEU A 10 6.71 -21.66 6.49
N PRO A 11 6.62 -22.93 6.89
CA PRO A 11 5.86 -23.90 6.11
C PRO A 11 4.44 -23.39 5.87
N GLY A 12 3.94 -23.49 4.66
CA GLY A 12 2.62 -22.98 4.31
C GLY A 12 2.57 -21.49 4.13
N PHE A 13 3.70 -20.88 3.93
CA PHE A 13 3.86 -19.45 3.90
C PHE A 13 2.97 -18.74 2.89
N GLY A 14 2.87 -19.25 1.66
CA GLY A 14 2.03 -18.63 0.64
C GLY A 14 0.57 -18.57 1.05
N LEU A 15 0.07 -19.60 1.69
CA LEU A 15 -1.29 -19.62 2.20
C LEU A 15 -1.49 -18.57 3.30
N LYS A 16 -0.48 -18.39 4.13
CA LYS A 16 -0.53 -17.39 5.20
C LYS A 16 -0.57 -15.97 4.62
N PHE A 17 0.20 -15.71 3.58
CA PHE A 17 0.17 -14.43 2.90
C PHE A 17 -1.22 -14.19 2.30
N GLU A 18 -1.78 -15.16 1.62
CA GLU A 18 -3.11 -15.05 1.03
C GLU A 18 -4.18 -14.79 2.08
N ALA A 19 -4.08 -15.44 3.23
CA ALA A 19 -5.01 -15.20 4.32
C ALA A 19 -4.90 -13.77 4.87
N TYR A 20 -3.69 -13.25 4.97
CA TYR A 20 -3.48 -11.88 5.41
C TYR A 20 -4.07 -10.88 4.40
N VAL A 21 -3.84 -11.12 3.11
CA VAL A 21 -4.42 -10.27 2.07
C VAL A 21 -5.94 -10.31 2.12
N ALA A 22 -6.52 -11.49 2.28
CA ALA A 22 -7.97 -11.63 2.38
C ALA A 22 -8.53 -10.84 3.55
N LYS A 23 -7.88 -10.90 4.70
CA LYS A 23 -8.27 -10.13 5.86
C LYS A 23 -8.19 -8.63 5.58
N THR A 24 -7.10 -8.19 4.97
CA THR A 24 -6.87 -6.78 4.66
C THR A 24 -7.93 -6.25 3.69
N ILE A 25 -8.27 -7.03 2.68
CA ILE A 25 -9.32 -6.65 1.72
C ILE A 25 -10.67 -6.60 2.40
N ALA A 26 -10.97 -7.57 3.27
CA ALA A 26 -12.25 -7.58 3.98
C ALA A 26 -12.39 -6.32 4.85
N GLU A 27 -11.35 -5.93 5.56
CA GLU A 27 -11.36 -4.71 6.35
C GLU A 27 -11.58 -3.47 5.47
N TYR A 28 -10.92 -3.44 4.32
CA TYR A 28 -11.07 -2.34 3.37
C TYR A 28 -12.51 -2.22 2.87
N VAL A 29 -13.12 -3.33 2.50
CA VAL A 29 -14.49 -3.33 1.99
C VAL A 29 -15.48 -2.90 3.07
N LEU A 30 -15.27 -3.35 4.30
CA LEU A 30 -16.16 -3.01 5.40
C LEU A 30 -16.03 -1.54 5.83
N ASP A 31 -14.81 -0.99 5.77
CA ASP A 31 -14.56 0.36 6.25
C ASP A 31 -14.77 1.44 5.23
N ASN A 32 -14.76 1.08 3.94
CA ASN A 32 -14.70 2.07 2.95
C ASN A 32 -15.81 2.06 2.09
N GLU A 33 -16.66 2.05 2.31
CA GLU A 33 -17.73 2.40 1.64
C GLU A 33 -17.78 2.34 0.21
N SER A 34 -17.03 2.48 -0.60
CA SER A 34 -17.58 2.45 -1.90
C SER A 34 -16.71 2.71 -3.06
N ARG A 35 -15.74 3.53 -2.95
CA ARG A 35 -15.06 3.97 -4.15
C ARG A 35 -13.58 3.68 -4.07
N GLY A 36 -13.13 2.91 -5.02
CA GLY A 36 -11.73 2.55 -5.08
C GLY A 36 -11.51 1.28 -5.87
N ARG A 37 -10.32 0.74 -5.76
CA ARG A 37 -9.94 -0.47 -6.47
C ARG A 37 -8.86 -1.22 -5.71
N VAL A 38 -8.92 -2.53 -5.82
CA VAL A 38 -7.90 -3.43 -5.30
C VAL A 38 -7.24 -4.13 -6.49
N TRP A 39 -5.94 -4.24 -6.46
CA TRP A 39 -5.17 -5.00 -7.46
C TRP A 39 -4.53 -6.20 -6.78
N LEU A 40 -4.63 -7.33 -7.43
CA LEU A 40 -4.00 -8.56 -7.00
C LEU A 40 -2.98 -8.98 -8.04
N ALA A 41 -1.82 -9.39 -7.60
CA ALA A 41 -0.79 -9.94 -8.46
C ALA A 41 -0.67 -11.43 -8.18
N GLU A 42 -0.76 -12.22 -9.23
CA GLU A 42 -0.67 -13.67 -9.12
C GLU A 42 0.44 -14.23 -9.99
N LEU A 43 1.04 -15.29 -9.55
CA LEU A 43 2.03 -16.03 -10.30
C LEU A 43 1.85 -17.53 -10.01
N GLY A 44 1.62 -18.31 -11.07
CA GLY A 44 1.45 -19.74 -10.92
C GLY A 44 0.26 -20.13 -10.04
N GLY A 45 -0.82 -19.37 -10.10
CA GLY A 45 -2.02 -19.62 -9.31
C GLY A 45 -1.91 -19.17 -7.86
N ARG A 46 -0.82 -18.50 -7.49
CA ARG A 46 -0.62 -18.02 -6.13
C ARG A 46 -0.63 -16.50 -6.11
N LEU A 47 -1.24 -15.95 -5.07
CA LEU A 47 -1.23 -14.53 -4.83
C LEU A 47 0.13 -14.10 -4.29
N ILE A 48 0.78 -13.15 -4.94
CA ILE A 48 2.12 -12.70 -4.56
C ILE A 48 2.18 -11.20 -4.25
N GLY A 49 1.12 -10.45 -4.50
CA GLY A 49 1.11 -9.04 -4.18
C GLY A 49 -0.29 -8.45 -4.23
N CYS A 50 -0.44 -7.30 -3.61
CA CYS A 50 -1.73 -6.63 -3.52
C CYS A 50 -1.52 -5.16 -3.19
N THR A 51 -2.36 -4.31 -3.78
CA THR A 51 -2.43 -2.91 -3.41
C THR A 51 -3.87 -2.42 -3.53
N ALA A 52 -4.18 -1.31 -2.92
CA ALA A 52 -5.52 -0.74 -3.00
C ALA A 52 -5.48 0.79 -2.95
N VAL A 53 -6.45 1.37 -3.63
CA VAL A 53 -6.69 2.82 -3.60
C VAL A 53 -8.12 3.05 -3.14
N ALA A 54 -8.29 4.03 -2.27
CA ALA A 54 -9.59 4.55 -1.89
C ALA A 54 -9.73 5.96 -2.44
N LEU A 55 -10.83 6.24 -3.12
CA LEU A 55 -11.12 7.60 -3.55
C LEU A 55 -11.82 8.32 -2.40
N ARG A 56 -11.11 9.27 -1.79
CA ARG A 56 -11.58 9.92 -0.56
C ARG A 56 -12.44 11.13 -0.79
N SER A 57 -12.13 11.89 -1.82
CA SER A 57 -12.88 13.08 -2.18
C SER A 57 -12.81 13.23 -3.69
N ARG A 58 -13.36 14.34 -4.20
CA ARG A 58 -13.36 14.59 -5.64
C ARG A 58 -11.97 14.61 -6.25
N ARG A 59 -10.96 14.97 -5.47
CA ARG A 59 -9.62 15.19 -5.99
C ARG A 59 -8.53 14.42 -5.25
N ALA A 60 -8.87 13.72 -4.19
CA ALA A 60 -7.87 13.02 -3.38
C ALA A 60 -8.10 11.53 -3.38
N ALA A 61 -7.06 10.79 -3.73
CA ALA A 61 -7.03 9.34 -3.66
C ALA A 61 -6.02 8.93 -2.57
N GLN A 62 -6.31 7.86 -1.87
CA GLN A 62 -5.41 7.32 -0.86
C GLN A 62 -4.89 5.97 -1.28
N LEU A 63 -3.57 5.83 -1.33
CA LEU A 63 -2.94 4.53 -1.46
C LEU A 63 -3.00 3.86 -0.09
N ARG A 64 -3.74 2.76 -0.01
CA ARG A 64 -4.04 2.15 1.29
C ARG A 64 -2.95 1.23 1.78
N TRP A 65 -2.39 0.43 0.91
CA TRP A 65 -1.29 -0.49 1.26
C TRP A 65 -0.63 -0.98 -0.01
N VAL A 66 0.60 -1.49 0.16
CA VAL A 66 1.29 -2.27 -0.86
C VAL A 66 1.87 -3.49 -0.15
N LEU A 67 1.41 -4.66 -0.53
CA LEU A 67 1.84 -5.91 0.04
C LEU A 67 2.51 -6.75 -1.03
N VAL A 68 3.69 -7.26 -0.74
CA VAL A 68 4.41 -8.14 -1.64
C VAL A 68 4.89 -9.33 -0.83
N ASP A 69 4.56 -10.53 -1.30
CA ASP A 69 5.03 -11.76 -0.67
C ASP A 69 6.55 -11.75 -0.67
N HIS A 70 7.13 -12.20 0.42
CA HIS A 70 8.58 -12.24 0.57
C HIS A 70 9.27 -12.92 -0.62
N SER A 71 8.71 -14.01 -1.11
CA SER A 71 9.26 -14.75 -2.25
C SER A 71 9.29 -13.95 -3.55
N ALA A 72 8.50 -12.91 -3.65
CA ALA A 72 8.38 -12.08 -4.86
C ALA A 72 9.10 -10.73 -4.74
N ARG A 73 9.82 -10.51 -3.66
CA ARG A 73 10.50 -9.24 -3.43
C ARG A 73 11.73 -9.08 -4.31
N GLY A 74 12.10 -7.82 -4.53
CA GLY A 74 13.29 -7.50 -5.31
C GLY A 74 13.13 -7.64 -6.81
N LYS A 75 11.91 -7.81 -7.30
CA LYS A 75 11.63 -8.02 -8.72
C LYS A 75 10.77 -6.92 -9.33
N GLY A 76 10.61 -5.81 -8.62
CA GLY A 76 9.86 -4.66 -9.14
C GLY A 76 8.35 -4.77 -9.01
N LEU A 77 7.83 -5.77 -8.32
CA LEU A 77 6.37 -5.94 -8.18
C LEU A 77 5.74 -4.80 -7.40
N GLY A 78 6.37 -4.37 -6.30
CA GLY A 78 5.86 -3.25 -5.52
C GLY A 78 5.74 -1.99 -6.37
N ARG A 79 6.74 -1.73 -7.18
CA ARG A 79 6.71 -0.60 -8.09
C ARG A 79 5.58 -0.69 -9.11
N GLN A 80 5.39 -1.86 -9.69
CA GLN A 80 4.30 -2.07 -10.65
C GLN A 80 2.94 -1.84 -10.01
N LEU A 81 2.76 -2.31 -8.78
CA LEU A 81 1.52 -2.12 -8.06
C LEU A 81 1.25 -0.64 -7.78
N VAL A 82 2.26 0.08 -7.30
CA VAL A 82 2.10 1.51 -7.02
C VAL A 82 1.85 2.29 -8.30
N GLU A 83 2.54 1.96 -9.38
CA GLU A 83 2.31 2.61 -10.67
C GLU A 83 0.88 2.41 -11.17
N ALA A 84 0.34 1.21 -11.00
CA ALA A 84 -1.05 0.94 -11.35
C ALA A 84 -2.01 1.78 -10.50
N ALA A 85 -1.73 1.90 -9.21
CA ALA A 85 -2.52 2.73 -8.31
C ALA A 85 -2.49 4.20 -8.72
N ILE A 86 -1.32 4.70 -9.07
CA ILE A 86 -1.17 6.09 -9.52
C ILE A 86 -1.97 6.34 -10.79
N ARG A 87 -1.88 5.44 -11.75
CA ARG A 87 -2.64 5.58 -13.02
C ARG A 87 -4.14 5.58 -12.75
N TYR A 88 -4.60 4.70 -11.88
CA TYR A 88 -6.02 4.66 -11.54
C TYR A 88 -6.48 5.96 -10.89
N ALA A 89 -5.71 6.48 -9.94
CA ALA A 89 -6.03 7.74 -9.28
C ALA A 89 -6.11 8.87 -10.30
N SER A 90 -5.13 8.96 -11.18
CA SER A 90 -5.10 9.99 -12.21
C SER A 90 -6.29 9.86 -13.15
N ASN A 91 -6.58 8.67 -13.62
CA ASN A 91 -7.69 8.42 -14.54
C ASN A 91 -9.05 8.64 -13.87
N SER A 92 -9.10 8.58 -12.55
CA SER A 92 -10.33 8.83 -11.80
C SER A 92 -10.56 10.33 -11.54
N GLY A 93 -9.65 11.18 -11.99
CA GLY A 93 -9.79 12.61 -11.82
C GLY A 93 -9.14 13.17 -10.56
N ALA A 94 -8.42 12.35 -9.80
CA ALA A 94 -7.73 12.83 -8.62
C ALA A 94 -6.59 13.74 -9.02
N SER A 95 -6.39 14.83 -8.28
CA SER A 95 -5.25 15.71 -8.45
C SER A 95 -4.15 15.40 -7.46
N LEU A 96 -4.41 14.49 -6.53
CA LEU A 96 -3.51 14.15 -5.46
C LEU A 96 -3.69 12.68 -5.08
N ILE A 97 -2.60 11.97 -4.90
CA ILE A 97 -2.61 10.67 -4.24
C ILE A 97 -1.70 10.74 -3.02
N TYR A 98 -2.18 10.25 -1.88
CA TYR A 98 -1.43 10.29 -0.64
C TYR A 98 -1.42 8.94 0.03
N LEU A 99 -0.48 8.76 0.93
CA LEU A 99 -0.38 7.57 1.77
C LEU A 99 0.03 7.95 3.17
N GLU A 100 -0.36 7.12 4.11
CA GLU A 100 0.05 7.24 5.49
C GLU A 100 0.79 5.97 5.88
N THR A 101 1.92 6.12 6.52
CA THR A 101 2.73 4.99 6.94
C THR A 101 3.38 5.27 8.28
N THR A 102 3.84 4.22 8.93
CA THR A 102 4.65 4.37 10.13
C THR A 102 6.11 4.14 9.74
N ASP A 103 7.02 4.33 10.67
CA ASP A 103 8.44 4.12 10.43
C ASP A 103 8.77 2.63 10.21
N GLY A 104 10.00 2.38 9.85
CA GLY A 104 10.56 1.05 9.85
C GLY A 104 10.62 0.35 8.52
N LEU A 105 10.23 1.00 7.45
CA LEU A 105 10.29 0.40 6.12
C LEU A 105 11.01 1.35 5.13
N PRO A 106 12.33 1.51 5.28
CA PRO A 106 13.07 2.43 4.43
C PRO A 106 12.98 2.08 2.94
N GLU A 107 12.86 0.80 2.61
CA GLU A 107 12.72 0.36 1.22
C GLU A 107 11.43 0.87 0.60
N SER A 108 10.33 0.82 1.35
CA SER A 108 9.05 1.32 0.88
C SER A 108 9.10 2.83 0.71
N GLN A 109 9.67 3.54 1.66
CA GLN A 109 9.79 4.98 1.57
C GLN A 109 10.63 5.39 0.36
N ALA A 110 11.74 4.70 0.11
CA ALA A 110 12.58 4.96 -1.05
C ALA A 110 11.82 4.73 -2.36
N LEU A 111 10.99 3.69 -2.41
CA LEU A 111 10.15 3.44 -3.58
C LEU A 111 9.17 4.58 -3.83
N TYR A 112 8.51 5.06 -2.78
CA TYR A 112 7.56 6.17 -2.94
C TYR A 112 8.27 7.43 -3.41
N GLU A 113 9.41 7.73 -2.85
CA GLU A 113 10.20 8.89 -3.28
C GLU A 113 10.59 8.78 -4.75
N LYS A 114 11.01 7.60 -5.18
CA LYS A 114 11.32 7.37 -6.60
C LYS A 114 10.13 7.58 -7.51
N LEU A 115 8.93 7.30 -7.02
CA LEU A 115 7.72 7.44 -7.82
C LEU A 115 7.10 8.83 -7.68
N GLY A 116 7.78 9.74 -7.00
CA GLY A 116 7.38 11.14 -6.95
C GLY A 116 6.57 11.54 -5.73
N PHE A 117 6.45 10.66 -4.74
CA PHE A 117 5.82 11.04 -3.48
C PHE A 117 6.79 11.88 -2.66
N GLU A 118 6.26 12.90 -2.02
CA GLU A 118 7.03 13.81 -1.17
C GLU A 118 6.52 13.72 0.26
N LEU A 119 7.44 13.86 1.20
CA LEU A 119 7.10 13.88 2.62
C LEU A 119 6.35 15.17 2.94
N VAL A 120 5.18 15.04 3.54
CA VAL A 120 4.38 16.18 3.96
C VAL A 120 4.53 16.42 5.44
N SER A 121 4.42 15.38 6.24
CA SER A 121 4.54 15.50 7.68
C SER A 121 4.98 14.19 8.31
N SER A 122 5.60 14.33 9.48
CA SER A 122 5.94 13.19 10.32
C SER A 122 5.60 13.61 11.74
N LYS A 123 4.64 12.93 12.35
CA LYS A 123 4.17 13.24 13.69
C LYS A 123 4.30 12.02 14.58
N SER A 124 4.79 12.23 15.79
CA SER A 124 4.82 11.15 16.77
C SER A 124 3.40 10.78 17.18
N GLN A 125 3.14 9.49 17.25
CA GLN A 125 1.89 8.98 17.79
C GLN A 125 2.17 7.84 18.74
N GLU A 126 1.33 7.73 19.78
CA GLU A 126 1.43 6.61 20.69
C GLU A 126 0.63 5.44 20.17
N LEU A 127 1.28 4.29 20.10
CA LEU A 127 0.65 3.02 19.77
C LEU A 127 0.83 2.10 20.96
N TRP A 128 0.09 1.00 20.99
CA TRP A 128 0.16 0.05 22.09
C TRP A 128 1.57 -0.50 22.33
N ASP A 129 2.42 -0.50 21.32
CA ASP A 129 3.78 -1.02 21.38
C ASP A 129 4.86 0.09 21.44
N GLY A 130 4.46 1.33 21.68
CA GLY A 130 5.39 2.44 21.81
C GLY A 130 5.03 3.65 20.95
N VAL A 131 5.94 4.61 20.92
CA VAL A 131 5.77 5.84 20.14
C VAL A 131 6.39 5.63 18.77
N ARG A 132 5.62 5.90 17.73
CA ARG A 132 6.10 5.83 16.35
C ARG A 132 5.63 7.02 15.56
N PRO A 133 6.39 7.46 14.54
CA PRO A 133 5.92 8.52 13.68
C PRO A 133 4.78 8.07 12.77
N LEU A 134 3.83 8.93 12.57
CA LEU A 134 2.87 8.81 11.49
C LEU A 134 3.39 9.68 10.35
N ILE A 135 3.72 9.05 9.25
CA ILE A 135 4.33 9.70 8.10
C ILE A 135 3.29 9.85 7.01
N LEU A 136 3.11 11.07 6.55
CA LEU A 136 2.22 11.37 5.42
C LEU A 136 3.09 11.74 4.22
N MET A 137 2.84 11.06 3.12
CA MET A 137 3.49 11.37 1.85
C MET A 137 2.42 11.61 0.79
N GLU A 138 2.72 12.46 -0.17
CA GLU A 138 1.77 12.74 -1.23
C GLU A 138 2.46 12.98 -2.57
N LYS A 139 1.72 12.72 -3.63
CA LYS A 139 2.15 12.98 -4.99
C LYS A 139 1.04 13.76 -5.70
N HIS A 140 1.40 14.90 -6.24
CA HIS A 140 0.47 15.67 -7.06
C HIS A 140 0.36 15.03 -8.44
N LEU A 141 -0.86 14.93 -8.93
CA LEU A 141 -1.17 14.35 -10.22
C LEU A 141 -1.57 15.46 -11.18
N VAL A 142 -1.14 15.36 -12.37
CA VAL A 142 -1.41 16.42 -13.36
C VAL A 142 -2.65 16.08 -14.16
#